data_3e35b6e1ea0316d1db6a3b0a14455f88
#
_entry.id   3e35b6e1ea0316d1db6a3b0a14455f88
#
_cell.length_a   1.000
_cell.length_b   1.000
_cell.length_c   1.000
_cell.angle_alpha   90.00
_cell.angle_beta   90.00
_cell.angle_gamma   90.00
#
_symmetry.space_group_name_H-M   'P 1'
#
loop_
_entity.id
_entity.type
_entity.pdbx_description
1 polymer ?
#
loop_
_entity_poly.entity_id
_entity_poly.type
_entity_poly.pdbx_seq_one_letter_code
_entity_poly.pdbx_strand_id
1 'polypeptide(L)'
;MSSVGAPRGISPLRRLREREWSPVDRTAVIALIAIIMGCLFILTYSLALGDPTPRGIDAAVVGNPAAHPRTVDAADEAADGKLDFSRYASVPAALHAIDEQRVYAALDLTSTRPTLYVAGAAGASVARLLERIYAVDPNVRVVDTHPLASKDPNGLDLFYRMLVATIIGFIAVFQVLAQAGRLALRHHAAFVLGLAVAASFALTLVGGALLHGFAASQPEEWGILALHLLTVASFTSLMAVLVGRWAIVPTWLFFVILGNTSSGGAVSPPLLPAPFAFISQWLPSGATVTALRDAVYFGDYQHLRPLAVLAVWATALFAAWLAIARRREAATA
;
A
#
# COMPACT_ATOMS: atom_id res chain seq x y z
N MET A 1 -40.11 25.86 61.02
CA MET A 1 -38.86 25.13 60.88
C MET A 1 -38.75 24.69 59.44
N SER A 2 -38.05 25.46 58.65
CA SER A 2 -37.87 25.20 57.20
C SER A 2 -36.54 24.49 56.96
N SER A 3 -36.57 23.27 56.43
CA SER A 3 -35.39 22.50 56.07
C SER A 3 -34.81 23.01 54.75
N VAL A 4 -33.64 23.63 54.81
CA VAL A 4 -32.86 24.03 53.64
C VAL A 4 -32.22 22.76 53.05
N GLY A 5 -32.65 22.36 51.85
CA GLY A 5 -32.07 21.25 51.11
C GLY A 5 -30.66 21.58 50.64
N ALA A 6 -29.70 20.71 50.97
CA ALA A 6 -28.32 20.81 50.52
C ALA A 6 -28.20 20.74 48.97
N PRO A 7 -27.34 21.51 48.31
CA PRO A 7 -27.17 21.47 46.85
C PRO A 7 -26.59 20.11 46.45
N ARG A 8 -27.27 19.40 45.54
CA ARG A 8 -26.79 18.15 44.93
C ARG A 8 -25.49 18.42 44.18
N GLY A 9 -24.40 17.85 44.68
CA GLY A 9 -23.07 17.94 44.04
C GLY A 9 -23.10 17.45 42.58
N ILE A 10 -22.71 18.31 41.67
CA ILE A 10 -22.53 17.97 40.25
C ILE A 10 -21.43 16.92 40.18
N SER A 11 -21.70 15.79 39.51
CA SER A 11 -20.75 14.69 39.36
C SER A 11 -19.45 15.18 38.65
N PRO A 12 -18.27 14.65 39.02
CA PRO A 12 -16.98 15.04 38.42
C PRO A 12 -16.96 14.92 36.87
N LEU A 13 -17.67 13.94 36.33
CA LEU A 13 -17.81 13.74 34.90
C LEU A 13 -18.59 14.85 34.18
N ARG A 14 -19.56 15.47 34.85
CA ARG A 14 -20.33 16.59 34.31
C ARG A 14 -19.49 17.88 34.29
N ARG A 15 -18.63 18.09 35.29
CA ARG A 15 -17.67 19.22 35.32
C ARG A 15 -16.63 19.13 34.19
N LEU A 16 -16.17 17.90 33.80
CA LEU A 16 -15.27 17.68 32.69
C LEU A 16 -15.92 18.00 31.33
N ARG A 17 -17.23 17.77 31.21
CA ARG A 17 -18.01 18.02 30.00
C ARG A 17 -18.33 19.51 29.77
N GLU A 18 -18.43 20.30 30.87
CA GLU A 18 -18.75 21.72 30.84
C GLU A 18 -17.53 22.63 30.87
N ARG A 19 -16.28 22.05 30.93
CA ARG A 19 -15.05 22.83 30.88
C ARG A 19 -14.86 23.39 29.46
N GLU A 20 -15.04 24.68 29.30
CA GLU A 20 -14.64 25.37 28.05
C GLU A 20 -13.13 25.30 27.92
N TRP A 21 -12.67 24.53 26.92
CA TRP A 21 -11.26 24.35 26.62
C TRP A 21 -10.65 25.69 26.21
N SER A 22 -9.63 26.12 26.91
CA SER A 22 -8.89 27.32 26.53
C SER A 22 -8.21 27.10 25.15
N PRO A 23 -7.86 28.16 24.43
CA PRO A 23 -7.06 28.01 23.21
C PRO A 23 -5.76 27.24 23.45
N VAL A 24 -5.13 27.39 24.62
CA VAL A 24 -3.92 26.67 25.03
C VAL A 24 -4.20 25.17 25.20
N ASP A 25 -5.30 24.79 25.87
CA ASP A 25 -5.66 23.36 26.04
C ASP A 25 -5.90 22.70 24.67
N ARG A 26 -6.56 23.40 23.75
CA ARG A 26 -6.80 22.89 22.37
C ARG A 26 -5.48 22.71 21.60
N THR A 27 -4.58 23.66 21.72
CA THR A 27 -3.24 23.58 21.08
C THR A 27 -2.44 22.42 21.67
N ALA A 28 -2.46 22.24 22.99
CA ALA A 28 -1.78 21.13 23.67
C ALA A 28 -2.30 19.76 23.20
N VAL A 29 -3.64 19.61 23.06
CA VAL A 29 -4.23 18.37 22.54
C VAL A 29 -3.83 18.09 21.10
N ILE A 30 -3.81 19.12 20.23
CA ILE A 30 -3.37 18.97 18.84
C ILE A 30 -1.90 18.53 18.80
N ALA A 31 -1.04 19.17 19.61
CA ALA A 31 0.38 18.79 19.70
C ALA A 31 0.56 17.35 20.20
N LEU A 32 -0.18 16.95 21.24
CA LEU A 32 -0.14 15.60 21.77
C LEU A 32 -0.56 14.55 20.71
N ILE A 33 -1.64 14.81 19.98
CA ILE A 33 -2.09 13.92 18.90
C ILE A 33 -1.01 13.82 17.82
N ALA A 34 -0.40 14.93 17.40
CA ALA A 34 0.67 14.93 16.41
C ALA A 34 1.89 14.11 16.88
N ILE A 35 2.28 14.25 18.15
CA ILE A 35 3.37 13.45 18.75
C ILE A 35 3.01 11.96 18.75
N ILE A 36 1.81 11.60 19.21
CA ILE A 36 1.35 10.20 19.21
C ILE A 36 1.35 9.64 17.79
N MET A 37 0.84 10.38 16.81
CA MET A 37 0.86 9.97 15.40
C MET A 37 2.29 9.76 14.90
N GLY A 38 3.22 10.64 15.22
CA GLY A 38 4.64 10.49 14.87
C GLY A 38 5.29 9.28 15.53
N CYS A 39 5.01 9.03 16.81
CA CYS A 39 5.50 7.83 17.50
C CYS A 39 4.93 6.54 16.90
N LEU A 40 3.62 6.51 16.58
CA LEU A 40 2.99 5.39 15.90
C LEU A 40 3.59 5.14 14.51
N PHE A 41 3.93 6.21 13.78
CA PHE A 41 4.62 6.09 12.50
C PHE A 41 5.96 5.37 12.64
N ILE A 42 6.84 5.86 13.52
CA ILE A 42 8.15 5.25 13.75
C ILE A 42 7.98 3.79 14.18
N LEU A 43 7.11 3.53 15.16
CA LEU A 43 6.88 2.19 15.67
C LEU A 43 6.39 1.24 14.57
N THR A 44 5.36 1.63 13.82
CA THR A 44 4.75 0.76 12.81
C THR A 44 5.69 0.51 11.64
N TYR A 45 6.42 1.55 11.19
CA TYR A 45 7.41 1.40 10.13
C TYR A 45 8.60 0.54 10.56
N SER A 46 9.09 0.71 11.78
CA SER A 46 10.16 -0.13 12.32
C SER A 46 9.72 -1.59 12.46
N LEU A 47 8.49 -1.85 12.94
CA LEU A 47 7.97 -3.21 13.07
C LEU A 47 7.68 -3.87 11.72
N ALA A 48 7.19 -3.10 10.75
CA ALA A 48 6.81 -3.65 9.44
C ALA A 48 7.99 -3.81 8.49
N LEU A 49 8.93 -2.85 8.48
CA LEU A 49 9.95 -2.73 7.45
C LEU A 49 11.39 -2.85 7.98
N GLY A 50 11.58 -2.83 9.31
CA GLY A 50 12.91 -2.78 9.93
C GLY A 50 13.70 -4.07 9.85
N ASP A 51 13.01 -5.22 9.87
CA ASP A 51 13.65 -6.54 9.80
C ASP A 51 12.85 -7.45 8.84
N PRO A 52 13.08 -7.31 7.52
CA PRO A 52 12.40 -8.11 6.51
C PRO A 52 12.92 -9.56 6.55
N THR A 53 12.15 -10.47 7.12
CA THR A 53 12.47 -11.89 7.21
C THR A 53 11.59 -12.73 6.28
N PRO A 54 12.12 -13.76 5.60
CA PRO A 54 11.35 -14.66 4.74
C PRO A 54 10.17 -15.31 5.47
N ARG A 55 9.02 -15.42 4.78
CA ARG A 55 7.80 -16.05 5.30
C ARG A 55 7.03 -16.75 4.17
N GLY A 56 7.58 -17.87 3.68
CA GLY A 56 7.01 -18.58 2.54
C GLY A 56 7.23 -17.81 1.23
N ILE A 57 8.43 -17.93 0.66
CA ILE A 57 8.73 -17.41 -0.67
C ILE A 57 8.46 -18.54 -1.66
N ASP A 58 7.40 -18.39 -2.46
CA ASP A 58 7.09 -19.34 -3.51
C ASP A 58 8.20 -19.35 -4.57
N ALA A 59 8.80 -20.51 -4.81
CA ALA A 59 9.84 -20.71 -5.80
C ALA A 59 9.58 -21.99 -6.62
N ALA A 60 9.83 -21.90 -7.92
CA ALA A 60 9.78 -23.06 -8.81
C ALA A 60 11.10 -23.81 -8.76
N VAL A 61 11.06 -25.14 -8.89
CA VAL A 61 12.24 -25.98 -9.14
C VAL A 61 12.00 -26.87 -10.33
N VAL A 62 12.98 -26.93 -11.25
CA VAL A 62 12.98 -27.78 -12.43
C VAL A 62 14.17 -28.72 -12.36
N GLY A 63 13.95 -30.01 -12.63
CA GLY A 63 14.98 -31.06 -12.52
C GLY A 63 14.92 -31.82 -11.20
N ASN A 64 16.06 -32.40 -10.82
CA ASN A 64 16.14 -33.26 -9.63
C ASN A 64 16.91 -32.55 -8.49
N PRO A 65 16.24 -32.05 -7.43
CA PRO A 65 16.92 -31.46 -6.27
C PRO A 65 17.95 -32.36 -5.62
N ALA A 66 17.70 -33.71 -5.59
CA ALA A 66 18.62 -34.65 -4.99
C ALA A 66 19.95 -34.82 -5.75
N ALA A 67 20.02 -34.34 -7.00
CA ALA A 67 21.28 -34.28 -7.76
C ALA A 67 22.14 -33.05 -7.38
N HIS A 68 21.55 -32.03 -6.76
CA HIS A 68 22.19 -30.80 -6.37
C HIS A 68 21.90 -30.43 -4.90
N PRO A 69 22.14 -31.34 -3.93
CA PRO A 69 21.72 -31.15 -2.53
C PRO A 69 22.36 -29.90 -1.93
N ARG A 70 23.65 -29.64 -2.24
CA ARG A 70 24.36 -28.46 -1.69
C ARG A 70 23.71 -27.13 -2.10
N THR A 71 23.22 -27.04 -3.34
CA THR A 71 22.59 -25.79 -3.86
C THR A 71 21.21 -25.60 -3.25
N VAL A 72 20.44 -26.67 -3.08
CA VAL A 72 19.08 -26.61 -2.52
C VAL A 72 19.12 -26.42 -0.99
N ASP A 73 19.90 -27.25 -0.29
CA ASP A 73 20.01 -27.21 1.16
C ASP A 73 20.60 -25.89 1.66
N ALA A 74 21.64 -25.36 0.97
CA ALA A 74 22.24 -24.07 1.31
C ALA A 74 21.24 -22.91 1.10
N ALA A 75 20.38 -22.98 0.10
CA ALA A 75 19.36 -21.97 -0.12
C ALA A 75 18.26 -22.02 0.93
N ASP A 76 17.81 -23.22 1.29
CA ASP A 76 16.79 -23.43 2.30
C ASP A 76 17.31 -23.02 3.70
N GLU A 77 18.55 -23.41 4.06
CA GLU A 77 19.20 -22.98 5.29
C GLU A 77 19.36 -21.46 5.36
N ALA A 78 19.83 -20.82 4.27
CA ALA A 78 20.02 -19.38 4.22
C ALA A 78 18.69 -18.58 4.24
N ALA A 79 17.59 -19.20 3.82
CA ALA A 79 16.23 -18.66 3.92
C ALA A 79 15.50 -19.11 5.21
N ASP A 80 16.19 -19.75 6.15
CA ASP A 80 15.63 -20.26 7.41
C ASP A 80 14.46 -21.24 7.18
N GLY A 81 14.57 -22.12 6.15
CA GLY A 81 13.52 -23.10 5.79
C GLY A 81 12.23 -22.47 5.27
N LYS A 82 12.30 -21.28 4.69
CA LYS A 82 11.11 -20.51 4.28
C LYS A 82 11.01 -20.29 2.76
N LEU A 83 11.68 -21.16 2.00
CA LEU A 83 11.47 -21.26 0.55
C LEU A 83 10.46 -22.38 0.28
N ASP A 84 9.33 -22.02 -0.30
CA ASP A 84 8.30 -23.00 -0.70
C ASP A 84 8.54 -23.46 -2.13
N PHE A 85 9.27 -24.56 -2.29
CA PHE A 85 9.60 -25.11 -3.61
C PHE A 85 8.47 -25.92 -4.22
N SER A 86 7.97 -25.47 -5.38
CA SER A 86 7.03 -26.20 -6.23
C SER A 86 7.73 -26.76 -7.46
N ARG A 87 7.50 -28.07 -7.76
CA ARG A 87 8.12 -28.71 -8.93
C ARG A 87 7.39 -28.36 -10.22
N TYR A 88 8.17 -27.99 -11.24
CA TYR A 88 7.70 -27.72 -12.59
C TYR A 88 8.32 -28.72 -13.59
N ALA A 89 7.55 -29.05 -14.61
CA ALA A 89 7.97 -30.06 -15.60
C ALA A 89 9.08 -29.56 -16.55
N SER A 90 9.21 -28.26 -16.75
CA SER A 90 10.19 -27.65 -17.65
C SER A 90 10.49 -26.21 -17.26
N VAL A 91 11.66 -25.69 -17.72
CA VAL A 91 12.04 -24.29 -17.53
C VAL A 91 11.02 -23.33 -18.12
N PRO A 92 10.49 -23.52 -19.35
CA PRO A 92 9.43 -22.63 -19.86
C PRO A 92 8.19 -22.59 -18.97
N ALA A 93 7.78 -23.72 -18.38
CA ALA A 93 6.64 -23.73 -17.48
C ALA A 93 6.91 -22.98 -16.16
N ALA A 94 8.14 -23.04 -15.65
CA ALA A 94 8.55 -22.30 -14.46
C ALA A 94 8.68 -20.79 -14.75
N LEU A 95 9.21 -20.42 -15.92
CA LEU A 95 9.27 -19.01 -16.35
C LEU A 95 7.87 -18.41 -16.54
N HIS A 96 6.96 -19.18 -17.17
CA HIS A 96 5.56 -18.76 -17.26
C HIS A 96 4.89 -18.56 -15.90
N ALA A 97 5.26 -19.34 -14.88
CA ALA A 97 4.80 -19.11 -13.52
C ALA A 97 5.39 -17.85 -12.88
N ILE A 98 6.60 -17.42 -13.27
CA ILE A 98 7.17 -16.12 -12.91
C ILE A 98 6.40 -15.00 -13.61
N ASP A 99 6.11 -15.13 -14.90
CA ASP A 99 5.35 -14.13 -15.68
C ASP A 99 3.96 -13.91 -15.09
N GLU A 100 3.30 -14.99 -14.65
CA GLU A 100 2.03 -14.94 -13.92
C GLU A 100 2.18 -14.56 -12.43
N GLN A 101 3.37 -14.24 -11.96
CA GLN A 101 3.68 -13.89 -10.56
C GLN A 101 3.19 -14.92 -9.53
N ARG A 102 3.07 -16.21 -9.94
CA ARG A 102 2.75 -17.33 -9.04
C ARG A 102 3.94 -17.74 -8.19
N VAL A 103 5.15 -17.47 -8.68
CA VAL A 103 6.42 -17.72 -7.99
C VAL A 103 7.35 -16.50 -8.18
N TYR A 104 8.21 -16.26 -7.21
CA TYR A 104 9.20 -15.16 -7.25
C TYR A 104 10.49 -15.52 -7.97
N ALA A 105 10.77 -16.83 -8.06
CA ALA A 105 11.98 -17.34 -8.69
C ALA A 105 11.78 -18.75 -9.22
N ALA A 106 12.69 -19.18 -10.11
CA ALA A 106 12.77 -20.56 -10.57
C ALA A 106 14.22 -21.04 -10.57
N LEU A 107 14.46 -22.18 -9.92
CA LEU A 107 15.76 -22.83 -9.89
C LEU A 107 15.79 -23.97 -10.91
N ASP A 108 16.58 -23.81 -11.96
CA ASP A 108 16.82 -24.84 -12.98
C ASP A 108 18.02 -25.70 -12.59
N LEU A 109 17.76 -26.96 -12.31
CA LEU A 109 18.73 -28.00 -11.97
C LEU A 109 18.89 -29.05 -13.07
N THR A 110 18.47 -28.76 -14.30
CA THR A 110 18.56 -29.71 -15.42
C THR A 110 19.95 -29.78 -16.04
N SER A 111 20.78 -28.77 -15.80
CA SER A 111 22.16 -28.67 -16.30
C SER A 111 23.17 -28.86 -15.16
N THR A 112 24.42 -29.14 -15.53
CA THR A 112 25.54 -29.25 -14.57
C THR A 112 25.84 -27.93 -13.87
N ARG A 113 25.43 -26.79 -14.46
CA ARG A 113 25.50 -25.47 -13.86
C ARG A 113 24.08 -24.96 -13.62
N PRO A 114 23.59 -25.02 -12.37
CA PRO A 114 22.27 -24.54 -12.03
C PRO A 114 22.06 -23.06 -12.41
N THR A 115 20.83 -22.73 -12.81
CA THR A 115 20.46 -21.34 -13.11
C THR A 115 19.30 -20.94 -12.21
N LEU A 116 19.47 -19.81 -11.50
CA LEU A 116 18.41 -19.15 -10.76
C LEU A 116 17.83 -18.03 -11.63
N TYR A 117 16.57 -18.19 -11.98
CA TYR A 117 15.78 -17.11 -12.60
C TYR A 117 15.06 -16.35 -11.48
N VAL A 118 15.17 -15.03 -11.47
CA VAL A 118 14.46 -14.13 -10.56
C VAL A 118 13.66 -13.12 -11.37
N ALA A 119 12.67 -12.50 -10.75
CA ALA A 119 11.98 -11.35 -11.31
C ALA A 119 12.14 -10.16 -10.34
N GLY A 120 13.12 -9.30 -10.61
CA GLY A 120 13.36 -8.10 -9.79
C GLY A 120 12.14 -7.23 -9.65
N ALA A 121 11.36 -7.11 -10.72
CA ALA A 121 10.12 -6.33 -10.74
C ALA A 121 8.97 -6.96 -9.96
N ALA A 122 8.92 -8.30 -9.77
CA ALA A 122 7.90 -8.95 -8.95
C ALA A 122 8.06 -8.62 -7.45
N GLY A 123 9.32 -8.42 -7.03
CA GLY A 123 9.64 -8.07 -5.66
C GLY A 123 11.12 -7.82 -5.44
N ALA A 124 11.56 -6.57 -5.56
CA ALA A 124 12.96 -6.19 -5.47
C ALA A 124 13.68 -6.69 -4.20
N SER A 125 13.00 -6.70 -3.07
CA SER A 125 13.56 -7.19 -1.81
C SER A 125 13.72 -8.71 -1.79
N VAL A 126 12.79 -9.46 -2.39
CA VAL A 126 12.87 -10.92 -2.53
C VAL A 126 13.97 -11.29 -3.53
N ALA A 127 13.99 -10.68 -4.71
CA ALA A 127 15.01 -10.93 -5.72
C ALA A 127 16.42 -10.73 -5.16
N ARG A 128 16.67 -9.60 -4.49
CA ARG A 128 17.97 -9.31 -3.85
C ARG A 128 18.32 -10.28 -2.73
N LEU A 129 17.33 -10.79 -1.99
CA LEU A 129 17.58 -11.82 -1.00
C LEU A 129 18.05 -13.11 -1.66
N LEU A 130 17.33 -13.58 -2.68
CA LEU A 130 17.67 -14.81 -3.42
C LEU A 130 19.02 -14.69 -4.15
N GLU A 131 19.27 -13.55 -4.80
CA GLU A 131 20.58 -13.27 -5.41
C GLU A 131 21.73 -13.37 -4.40
N ARG A 132 21.57 -12.82 -3.20
CA ARG A 132 22.59 -12.94 -2.14
C ARG A 132 22.78 -14.36 -1.64
N ILE A 133 21.69 -15.12 -1.48
CA ILE A 133 21.74 -16.52 -1.04
C ILE A 133 22.56 -17.36 -2.05
N TYR A 134 22.27 -17.19 -3.34
CA TYR A 134 22.93 -17.99 -4.36
C TYR A 134 24.29 -17.42 -4.83
N ALA A 135 24.61 -16.17 -4.48
CA ALA A 135 25.93 -15.58 -4.80
C ALA A 135 27.10 -16.28 -4.07
N VAL A 136 26.83 -17.05 -3.02
CA VAL A 136 27.88 -17.83 -2.31
C VAL A 136 28.31 -19.09 -3.09
N ASP A 137 27.48 -19.56 -4.04
CA ASP A 137 27.83 -20.68 -4.93
C ASP A 137 28.21 -20.14 -6.32
N PRO A 138 29.51 -20.11 -6.67
CA PRO A 138 29.96 -19.58 -7.97
C PRO A 138 29.49 -20.44 -9.17
N ASN A 139 28.97 -21.63 -8.93
CA ASN A 139 28.43 -22.50 -9.98
C ASN A 139 27.01 -22.11 -10.37
N VAL A 140 26.27 -21.38 -9.54
CA VAL A 140 24.92 -20.92 -9.87
C VAL A 140 24.98 -19.67 -10.73
N ARG A 141 24.30 -19.70 -11.87
CA ARG A 141 24.09 -18.52 -12.71
C ARG A 141 22.79 -17.82 -12.29
N VAL A 142 22.81 -16.52 -12.07
CA VAL A 142 21.60 -15.73 -11.79
C VAL A 142 21.18 -14.98 -13.06
N VAL A 143 19.89 -15.01 -13.37
CA VAL A 143 19.27 -14.32 -14.51
C VAL A 143 18.02 -13.61 -14.03
N ASP A 144 17.98 -12.29 -14.16
CA ASP A 144 16.75 -11.52 -13.91
C ASP A 144 15.90 -11.50 -15.19
N THR A 145 14.69 -12.07 -15.12
CA THR A 145 13.76 -12.18 -16.26
C THR A 145 12.90 -10.94 -16.44
N HIS A 146 12.65 -10.21 -15.35
CA HIS A 146 11.90 -8.96 -15.33
C HIS A 146 12.69 -7.91 -14.53
N PRO A 147 13.75 -7.35 -15.14
CA PRO A 147 14.60 -6.39 -14.44
C PRO A 147 13.84 -5.09 -14.14
N LEU A 148 14.19 -4.48 -13.03
CA LEU A 148 13.73 -3.14 -12.69
C LEU A 148 14.27 -2.10 -13.67
N ALA A 149 13.54 -1.00 -13.82
CA ALA A 149 14.00 0.12 -14.62
C ALA A 149 15.37 0.64 -14.12
N SER A 150 16.28 0.97 -15.03
CA SER A 150 17.64 1.42 -14.68
C SER A 150 17.67 2.66 -13.80
N LYS A 151 16.62 3.50 -13.87
CA LYS A 151 16.46 4.70 -13.03
C LYS A 151 15.76 4.41 -11.68
N ASP A 152 15.27 3.20 -11.48
CA ASP A 152 14.67 2.74 -10.23
C ASP A 152 15.28 1.40 -9.77
N PRO A 153 16.59 1.33 -9.52
CA PRO A 153 17.26 0.07 -9.17
C PRO A 153 16.77 -0.52 -7.83
N ASN A 154 16.04 0.23 -7.04
CA ASN A 154 15.47 -0.21 -5.76
C ASN A 154 14.02 -0.69 -5.87
N GLY A 155 13.34 -0.47 -7.00
CA GLY A 155 11.94 -0.85 -7.20
C GLY A 155 10.97 -0.05 -6.32
N LEU A 156 11.28 1.22 -6.03
CA LEU A 156 10.49 2.07 -5.15
C LEU A 156 9.57 3.05 -5.90
N ASP A 157 9.70 3.18 -7.21
CA ASP A 157 8.92 4.12 -8.01
C ASP A 157 7.40 3.91 -7.83
N LEU A 158 6.93 2.68 -7.96
CA LEU A 158 5.50 2.36 -7.82
C LEU A 158 4.97 2.66 -6.42
N PHE A 159 5.79 2.42 -5.39
CA PHE A 159 5.48 2.83 -4.03
C PHE A 159 5.39 4.35 -3.88
N TYR A 160 6.32 5.09 -4.48
CA TYR A 160 6.29 6.55 -4.42
C TYR A 160 5.10 7.13 -5.18
N ARG A 161 4.70 6.57 -6.31
CA ARG A 161 3.49 7.00 -7.04
C ARG A 161 2.23 6.82 -6.20
N MET A 162 2.06 5.66 -5.58
CA MET A 162 0.95 5.40 -4.65
C MET A 162 1.00 6.36 -3.44
N LEU A 163 2.18 6.56 -2.85
CA LEU A 163 2.37 7.45 -1.70
C LEU A 163 2.01 8.89 -2.03
N VAL A 164 2.51 9.42 -3.16
CA VAL A 164 2.22 10.79 -3.61
C VAL A 164 0.74 10.95 -3.95
N ALA A 165 0.12 9.96 -4.62
CA ALA A 165 -1.31 9.96 -4.87
C ALA A 165 -2.13 10.01 -3.56
N THR A 166 -1.71 9.25 -2.55
CA THR A 166 -2.29 9.32 -1.20
C THR A 166 -2.18 10.73 -0.62
N ILE A 167 -0.99 11.33 -0.64
CA ILE A 167 -0.73 12.67 -0.10
C ILE A 167 -1.58 13.72 -0.82
N ILE A 168 -1.60 13.71 -2.15
CA ILE A 168 -2.41 14.65 -2.95
C ILE A 168 -3.90 14.46 -2.59
N GLY A 169 -4.38 13.22 -2.53
CA GLY A 169 -5.78 12.90 -2.27
C GLY A 169 -6.30 13.48 -0.96
N PHE A 170 -5.57 13.34 0.14
CA PHE A 170 -6.04 13.88 1.42
C PHE A 170 -5.69 15.36 1.63
N ILE A 171 -4.51 15.84 1.21
CA ILE A 171 -4.15 17.25 1.37
C ILE A 171 -5.08 18.15 0.58
N ALA A 172 -5.38 17.82 -0.69
CA ALA A 172 -6.25 18.62 -1.52
C ALA A 172 -7.66 18.75 -0.92
N VAL A 173 -8.22 17.66 -0.39
CA VAL A 173 -9.52 17.68 0.29
C VAL A 173 -9.46 18.57 1.55
N PHE A 174 -8.42 18.45 2.39
CA PHE A 174 -8.28 19.29 3.58
C PHE A 174 -8.14 20.77 3.22
N GLN A 175 -7.41 21.11 2.16
CA GLN A 175 -7.25 22.49 1.71
C GLN A 175 -8.57 23.07 1.21
N VAL A 176 -9.35 22.29 0.45
CA VAL A 176 -10.69 22.74 0.02
C VAL A 176 -11.61 22.96 1.22
N LEU A 177 -11.64 22.03 2.17
CA LEU A 177 -12.46 22.18 3.37
C LEU A 177 -12.04 23.38 4.24
N ALA A 178 -10.75 23.69 4.28
CA ALA A 178 -10.23 24.83 5.05
C ALA A 178 -10.50 26.17 4.39
N GLN A 179 -10.41 26.28 3.05
CA GLN A 179 -10.43 27.53 2.32
C GLN A 179 -11.76 27.85 1.63
N ALA A 180 -12.47 26.84 1.15
CA ALA A 180 -13.72 27.02 0.38
C ALA A 180 -14.98 27.12 1.26
N GLY A 181 -14.84 27.07 2.59
CA GLY A 181 -15.97 27.15 3.51
C GLY A 181 -16.98 26.02 3.30
N ARG A 182 -18.27 26.38 3.09
CA ARG A 182 -19.32 25.42 2.79
C ARG A 182 -19.51 25.28 1.28
N LEU A 183 -18.64 24.48 0.65
CA LEU A 183 -18.82 24.13 -0.76
C LEU A 183 -20.05 23.21 -0.89
N ALA A 184 -20.98 23.52 -1.83
CA ALA A 184 -22.12 22.64 -2.09
C ALA A 184 -21.64 21.24 -2.49
N LEU A 185 -22.31 20.21 -2.01
CA LEU A 185 -21.93 18.80 -2.19
C LEU A 185 -21.62 18.44 -3.66
N ARG A 186 -22.41 18.95 -4.62
CA ARG A 186 -22.18 18.74 -6.05
C ARG A 186 -20.82 19.27 -6.53
N HIS A 187 -20.40 20.42 -6.03
CA HIS A 187 -19.12 21.03 -6.40
C HIS A 187 -17.95 20.30 -5.71
N HIS A 188 -18.15 19.87 -4.47
CA HIS A 188 -17.17 19.04 -3.78
C HIS A 188 -17.01 17.66 -4.47
N ALA A 189 -18.08 17.03 -4.90
CA ALA A 189 -18.03 15.79 -5.66
C ALA A 189 -17.32 15.97 -7.02
N ALA A 190 -17.64 17.06 -7.74
CA ALA A 190 -16.95 17.39 -8.99
C ALA A 190 -15.45 17.65 -8.78
N PHE A 191 -15.09 18.32 -7.68
CA PHE A 191 -13.69 18.51 -7.30
C PHE A 191 -12.98 17.17 -7.03
N VAL A 192 -13.57 16.27 -6.25
CA VAL A 192 -12.98 14.95 -5.94
C VAL A 192 -12.77 14.13 -7.20
N LEU A 193 -13.75 14.10 -8.10
CA LEU A 193 -13.65 13.40 -9.40
C LEU A 193 -12.59 14.06 -10.31
N GLY A 194 -12.62 15.39 -10.42
CA GLY A 194 -11.66 16.14 -11.22
C GLY A 194 -10.22 15.99 -10.70
N LEU A 195 -10.04 16.00 -9.38
CA LEU A 195 -8.75 15.74 -8.75
C LEU A 195 -8.25 14.32 -9.06
N ALA A 196 -9.11 13.31 -8.92
CA ALA A 196 -8.76 11.93 -9.20
C ALA A 196 -8.27 11.76 -10.65
N VAL A 197 -8.97 12.37 -11.62
CA VAL A 197 -8.60 12.31 -13.03
C VAL A 197 -7.35 13.11 -13.35
N ALA A 198 -7.28 14.38 -12.92
CA ALA A 198 -6.20 15.28 -13.32
C ALA A 198 -4.87 14.96 -12.62
N ALA A 199 -4.91 14.68 -11.30
CA ALA A 199 -3.69 14.38 -10.55
C ALA A 199 -3.11 13.03 -10.94
N SER A 200 -3.94 12.00 -11.14
CA SER A 200 -3.48 10.69 -11.61
C SER A 200 -2.83 10.81 -13.00
N PHE A 201 -3.45 11.58 -13.92
CA PHE A 201 -2.87 11.83 -15.23
C PHE A 201 -1.48 12.49 -15.14
N ALA A 202 -1.34 13.52 -14.29
CA ALA A 202 -0.05 14.18 -14.07
C ALA A 202 1.00 13.23 -13.49
N LEU A 203 0.61 12.37 -12.53
CA LEU A 203 1.51 11.38 -11.92
C LEU A 203 1.96 10.32 -12.92
N THR A 204 1.05 9.84 -13.77
CA THR A 204 1.38 8.89 -14.85
C THR A 204 2.33 9.50 -15.86
N LEU A 205 2.10 10.76 -16.27
CA LEU A 205 3.02 11.46 -17.19
C LEU A 205 4.42 11.62 -16.58
N VAL A 206 4.50 12.04 -15.33
CA VAL A 206 5.80 12.24 -14.66
C VAL A 206 6.52 10.91 -14.50
N GLY A 207 5.86 9.87 -14.00
CA GLY A 207 6.44 8.55 -13.83
C GLY A 207 6.84 7.89 -15.17
N GLY A 208 5.94 7.91 -16.15
CA GLY A 208 6.21 7.38 -17.48
C GLY A 208 7.36 8.10 -18.19
N ALA A 209 7.31 9.43 -18.28
CA ALA A 209 8.31 10.21 -18.98
C ALA A 209 9.70 10.16 -18.34
N LEU A 210 9.76 10.14 -17.00
CA LEU A 210 11.04 10.23 -16.29
C LEU A 210 11.72 8.88 -16.06
N LEU A 211 10.94 7.81 -15.84
CA LEU A 211 11.47 6.52 -15.36
C LEU A 211 11.41 5.43 -16.42
N HIS A 212 10.28 5.24 -17.07
CA HIS A 212 10.06 4.10 -17.97
C HIS A 212 10.00 4.46 -19.46
N GLY A 213 10.03 5.76 -19.80
CA GLY A 213 9.62 6.22 -21.12
C GLY A 213 8.10 6.09 -21.32
N PHE A 214 7.58 6.55 -22.45
CA PHE A 214 6.15 6.43 -22.75
C PHE A 214 5.82 4.98 -23.18
N ALA A 215 5.42 4.14 -22.21
CA ALA A 215 5.02 2.76 -22.44
C ALA A 215 3.52 2.65 -22.79
N ALA A 216 3.13 1.52 -23.38
CA ALA A 216 1.75 1.24 -23.76
C ALA A 216 0.79 1.12 -22.55
N SER A 217 1.32 0.83 -21.37
CA SER A 217 0.57 0.68 -20.10
C SER A 217 0.04 1.98 -19.50
N GLN A 218 0.39 3.16 -20.04
CA GLN A 218 0.04 4.45 -19.44
C GLN A 218 -1.48 4.67 -19.17
N PRO A 219 -2.41 4.29 -20.06
CA PRO A 219 -3.84 4.42 -19.76
C PRO A 219 -4.29 3.58 -18.56
N GLU A 220 -3.69 2.40 -18.38
CA GLU A 220 -3.96 1.49 -17.29
C GLU A 220 -3.41 2.05 -15.97
N GLU A 221 -2.15 2.49 -15.96
CA GLU A 221 -1.52 3.17 -14.82
C GLU A 221 -2.34 4.38 -14.36
N TRP A 222 -2.80 5.19 -15.34
CA TRP A 222 -3.67 6.33 -15.07
C TRP A 222 -4.96 5.92 -14.38
N GLY A 223 -5.64 4.88 -14.89
CA GLY A 223 -6.88 4.35 -14.31
C GLY A 223 -6.69 3.84 -12.88
N ILE A 224 -5.60 3.11 -12.62
CA ILE A 224 -5.24 2.59 -11.29
C ILE A 224 -5.03 3.74 -10.30
N LEU A 225 -4.22 4.73 -10.66
CA LEU A 225 -3.96 5.90 -9.82
C LEU A 225 -5.21 6.76 -9.62
N ALA A 226 -6.10 6.86 -10.63
CA ALA A 226 -7.37 7.57 -10.50
C ALA A 226 -8.30 6.90 -9.48
N LEU A 227 -8.41 5.56 -9.50
CA LEU A 227 -9.16 4.81 -8.50
C LEU A 227 -8.58 4.99 -7.10
N HIS A 228 -7.26 4.98 -6.96
CA HIS A 228 -6.59 5.21 -5.68
C HIS A 228 -6.87 6.61 -5.14
N LEU A 229 -6.67 7.65 -5.95
CA LEU A 229 -6.95 9.04 -5.58
C LEU A 229 -8.43 9.24 -5.22
N LEU A 230 -9.34 8.65 -5.99
CA LEU A 230 -10.77 8.68 -5.69
C LEU A 230 -11.07 8.03 -4.33
N THR A 231 -10.42 6.91 -4.04
CA THR A 231 -10.56 6.21 -2.75
C THR A 231 -10.10 7.10 -1.60
N VAL A 232 -8.90 7.69 -1.68
CA VAL A 232 -8.33 8.53 -0.63
C VAL A 232 -9.16 9.80 -0.41
N ALA A 233 -9.51 10.50 -1.49
CA ALA A 233 -10.28 11.74 -1.43
C ALA A 233 -11.71 11.50 -0.89
N SER A 234 -12.35 10.40 -1.29
CA SER A 234 -13.68 10.00 -0.80
C SER A 234 -13.65 9.62 0.67
N PHE A 235 -12.65 8.84 1.10
CA PHE A 235 -12.47 8.50 2.52
C PHE A 235 -12.26 9.75 3.37
N THR A 236 -11.37 10.64 2.94
CA THR A 236 -11.08 11.90 3.64
C THR A 236 -12.33 12.77 3.74
N SER A 237 -13.09 12.89 2.65
CA SER A 237 -14.36 13.64 2.61
C SER A 237 -15.42 13.00 3.52
N LEU A 238 -15.51 11.68 3.54
CA LEU A 238 -16.39 10.94 4.45
C LEU A 238 -16.00 11.18 5.91
N MET A 239 -14.72 11.07 6.25
CA MET A 239 -14.24 11.34 7.62
C MET A 239 -14.48 12.80 8.00
N ALA A 240 -14.34 13.75 7.08
CA ALA A 240 -14.67 15.16 7.35
C ALA A 240 -16.16 15.34 7.69
N VAL A 241 -17.05 14.60 7.05
CA VAL A 241 -18.47 14.60 7.39
C VAL A 241 -18.71 13.93 8.74
N LEU A 242 -18.04 12.82 9.07
CA LEU A 242 -18.28 12.05 10.31
C LEU A 242 -17.67 12.71 11.55
N VAL A 243 -16.40 13.09 11.50
CA VAL A 243 -15.62 13.57 12.66
C VAL A 243 -15.12 15.01 12.52
N GLY A 244 -15.52 15.71 11.45
CA GLY A 244 -15.20 17.13 11.22
C GLY A 244 -13.69 17.38 11.09
N ARG A 245 -13.17 18.37 11.83
CA ARG A 245 -11.75 18.76 11.80
C ARG A 245 -10.77 17.65 12.19
N TRP A 246 -11.24 16.58 12.84
CA TRP A 246 -10.42 15.44 13.23
C TRP A 246 -10.26 14.39 12.13
N ALA A 247 -10.81 14.62 10.95
CA ALA A 247 -10.74 13.72 9.81
C ALA A 247 -9.30 13.33 9.40
N ILE A 248 -8.33 14.20 9.70
CA ILE A 248 -6.91 13.93 9.43
C ILE A 248 -6.42 12.68 10.18
N VAL A 249 -6.88 12.45 11.41
CA VAL A 249 -6.43 11.33 12.24
C VAL A 249 -6.79 9.97 11.61
N PRO A 250 -8.07 9.64 11.34
CA PRO A 250 -8.42 8.38 10.71
C PRO A 250 -7.86 8.25 9.29
N THR A 251 -7.77 9.34 8.51
CA THR A 251 -7.19 9.30 7.17
C THR A 251 -5.71 8.94 7.22
N TRP A 252 -4.96 9.58 8.10
CA TRP A 252 -3.54 9.32 8.27
C TRP A 252 -3.26 7.92 8.82
N LEU A 253 -4.02 7.47 9.83
CA LEU A 253 -3.89 6.12 10.39
C LEU A 253 -4.17 5.06 9.33
N PHE A 254 -5.21 5.24 8.52
CA PHE A 254 -5.61 4.25 7.52
C PHE A 254 -4.65 4.20 6.33
N PHE A 255 -4.30 5.34 5.73
CA PHE A 255 -3.48 5.34 4.52
C PHE A 255 -1.98 5.42 4.80
N VAL A 256 -1.55 6.23 5.77
CA VAL A 256 -0.11 6.43 6.01
C VAL A 256 0.44 5.35 6.95
N ILE A 257 -0.20 5.12 8.10
CA ILE A 257 0.31 4.10 9.03
C ILE A 257 0.05 2.70 8.49
N LEU A 258 -1.20 2.34 8.25
CA LEU A 258 -1.56 0.99 7.86
C LEU A 258 -1.32 0.73 6.38
N GLY A 259 -1.76 1.62 5.51
CA GLY A 259 -1.71 1.45 4.07
C GLY A 259 -0.29 1.38 3.51
N ASN A 260 0.59 2.32 3.88
CA ASN A 260 1.95 2.33 3.34
C ASN A 260 2.79 1.17 3.85
N THR A 261 2.71 0.85 5.15
CA THR A 261 3.50 -0.26 5.74
C THR A 261 3.08 -1.63 5.23
N SER A 262 1.82 -1.77 4.81
CA SER A 262 1.27 -3.02 4.23
C SER A 262 1.24 -3.01 2.71
N SER A 263 1.71 -1.96 2.03
CA SER A 263 1.53 -1.83 0.57
C SER A 263 2.26 -2.90 -0.25
N GLY A 264 3.29 -3.54 0.30
CA GLY A 264 4.15 -4.45 -0.47
C GLY A 264 5.07 -3.72 -1.47
N GLY A 265 5.13 -2.38 -1.40
CA GLY A 265 5.93 -1.57 -2.33
C GLY A 265 7.36 -1.33 -1.85
N ALA A 266 7.56 -1.00 -0.58
CA ALA A 266 8.89 -0.82 -0.01
C ALA A 266 9.56 -2.15 0.36
N VAL A 267 8.80 -3.09 0.91
CA VAL A 267 9.20 -4.47 1.23
C VAL A 267 8.16 -5.41 0.65
N SER A 268 8.60 -6.41 -0.10
CA SER A 268 7.69 -7.37 -0.77
C SER A 268 6.88 -8.18 0.25
N PRO A 269 5.63 -8.55 -0.05
CA PRO A 269 4.72 -9.20 0.89
C PRO A 269 5.29 -10.42 1.61
N PRO A 270 6.07 -11.33 0.97
CA PRO A 270 6.66 -12.49 1.66
C PRO A 270 7.71 -12.15 2.72
N LEU A 271 8.18 -10.91 2.75
CA LEU A 271 9.14 -10.41 3.74
C LEU A 271 8.49 -9.54 4.82
N LEU A 272 7.19 -9.22 4.69
CA LEU A 272 6.44 -8.48 5.70
C LEU A 272 6.00 -9.39 6.84
N PRO A 273 5.87 -8.87 8.08
CA PRO A 273 5.19 -9.58 9.16
C PRO A 273 3.78 -10.02 8.75
N ALA A 274 3.36 -11.22 9.18
CA ALA A 274 2.11 -11.85 8.74
C ALA A 274 0.86 -10.94 8.75
N PRO A 275 0.60 -10.11 9.79
CA PRO A 275 -0.54 -9.20 9.77
C PRO A 275 -0.49 -8.20 8.59
N PHE A 276 0.69 -7.62 8.31
CA PHE A 276 0.87 -6.66 7.22
C PHE A 276 0.77 -7.32 5.85
N ALA A 277 1.38 -8.51 5.69
CA ALA A 277 1.29 -9.30 4.47
C ALA A 277 -0.16 -9.70 4.15
N PHE A 278 -0.92 -10.14 5.17
CA PHE A 278 -2.32 -10.52 5.00
C PHE A 278 -3.21 -9.35 4.59
N ILE A 279 -3.10 -8.21 5.29
CA ILE A 279 -3.97 -7.06 4.99
C ILE A 279 -3.57 -6.34 3.70
N SER A 280 -2.31 -6.46 3.24
CA SER A 280 -1.81 -5.87 1.99
C SER A 280 -2.76 -6.09 0.81
N GLN A 281 -3.22 -7.31 0.63
CA GLN A 281 -4.05 -7.74 -0.49
C GLN A 281 -5.49 -7.17 -0.47
N TRP A 282 -5.94 -6.61 0.67
CA TRP A 282 -7.29 -6.07 0.86
C TRP A 282 -7.32 -4.54 0.97
N LEU A 283 -6.17 -3.93 1.27
CA LEU A 283 -6.08 -2.48 1.39
C LEU A 283 -5.89 -1.81 0.02
N PRO A 284 -6.44 -0.61 -0.17
CA PRO A 284 -6.28 0.12 -1.43
C PRO A 284 -4.81 0.39 -1.78
N SER A 285 -3.96 0.66 -0.79
CA SER A 285 -2.53 0.90 -1.03
C SER A 285 -1.81 -0.32 -1.59
N GLY A 286 -2.04 -1.51 -1.03
CA GLY A 286 -1.45 -2.77 -1.52
C GLY A 286 -2.00 -3.16 -2.89
N ALA A 287 -3.31 -3.01 -3.08
CA ALA A 287 -3.95 -3.23 -4.37
C ALA A 287 -3.40 -2.30 -5.46
N THR A 288 -3.14 -1.02 -5.13
CA THR A 288 -2.55 -0.05 -6.06
C THR A 288 -1.15 -0.44 -6.47
N VAL A 289 -0.28 -0.78 -5.51
CA VAL A 289 1.12 -1.17 -5.83
C VAL A 289 1.15 -2.44 -6.67
N THR A 290 0.31 -3.43 -6.35
CA THR A 290 0.23 -4.67 -7.13
C THR A 290 -0.29 -4.40 -8.55
N ALA A 291 -1.39 -3.69 -8.71
CA ALA A 291 -1.94 -3.36 -10.03
C ALA A 291 -0.97 -2.53 -10.88
N LEU A 292 -0.28 -1.54 -10.28
CA LEU A 292 0.76 -0.77 -10.99
C LEU A 292 1.93 -1.65 -11.42
N ARG A 293 2.33 -2.61 -10.58
CA ARG A 293 3.40 -3.57 -10.92
C ARG A 293 3.01 -4.43 -12.11
N ASP A 294 1.79 -4.95 -12.09
CA ASP A 294 1.25 -5.74 -13.21
C ASP A 294 1.25 -4.91 -14.50
N ALA A 295 0.71 -3.69 -14.47
CA ALA A 295 0.63 -2.80 -15.63
C ALA A 295 2.00 -2.40 -16.19
N VAL A 296 2.99 -2.13 -15.32
CA VAL A 296 4.30 -1.60 -15.74
C VAL A 296 5.26 -2.70 -16.18
N TYR A 297 5.25 -3.85 -15.50
CA TYR A 297 6.26 -4.90 -15.70
C TYR A 297 5.71 -6.23 -16.21
N PHE A 298 4.39 -6.47 -16.09
CA PHE A 298 3.75 -7.74 -16.43
C PHE A 298 2.48 -7.52 -17.28
N GLY A 299 2.54 -6.63 -18.26
CA GLY A 299 1.40 -6.12 -19.01
C GLY A 299 0.47 -7.17 -19.65
N ASP A 300 0.98 -8.39 -19.96
CA ASP A 300 0.16 -9.50 -20.48
C ASP A 300 -0.56 -10.30 -19.35
N TYR A 301 -0.25 -10.03 -18.08
CA TYR A 301 -0.69 -10.80 -16.91
C TYR A 301 -1.30 -9.92 -15.81
N GLN A 302 -2.19 -8.98 -16.20
CA GLN A 302 -2.88 -8.13 -15.25
C GLN A 302 -3.85 -8.93 -14.37
N HIS A 303 -3.65 -8.90 -13.06
CA HIS A 303 -4.52 -9.56 -12.11
C HIS A 303 -5.80 -8.74 -11.85
N LEU A 304 -6.96 -9.40 -11.99
CA LEU A 304 -8.25 -8.73 -11.76
C LEU A 304 -8.52 -8.40 -10.29
N ARG A 305 -7.94 -9.17 -9.35
CA ARG A 305 -8.20 -8.99 -7.92
C ARG A 305 -7.79 -7.62 -7.39
N PRO A 306 -6.56 -7.11 -7.62
CA PRO A 306 -6.17 -5.78 -7.17
C PRO A 306 -7.08 -4.67 -7.75
N LEU A 307 -7.44 -4.78 -9.02
CA LEU A 307 -8.36 -3.84 -9.67
C LEU A 307 -9.76 -3.88 -9.05
N ALA A 308 -10.27 -5.07 -8.75
CA ALA A 308 -11.56 -5.25 -8.08
C ALA A 308 -11.54 -4.66 -6.67
N VAL A 309 -10.48 -4.88 -5.89
CA VAL A 309 -10.32 -4.29 -4.55
C VAL A 309 -10.35 -2.77 -4.63
N LEU A 310 -9.59 -2.16 -5.55
CA LEU A 310 -9.60 -0.71 -5.76
C LEU A 310 -10.96 -0.18 -6.17
N ALA A 311 -11.62 -0.82 -7.14
CA ALA A 311 -12.92 -0.40 -7.62
C ALA A 311 -13.98 -0.47 -6.51
N VAL A 312 -13.96 -1.52 -5.70
CA VAL A 312 -14.87 -1.66 -4.53
C VAL A 312 -14.61 -0.55 -3.51
N TRP A 313 -13.36 -0.29 -3.13
CA TRP A 313 -13.04 0.79 -2.20
C TRP A 313 -13.46 2.15 -2.74
N ALA A 314 -13.12 2.48 -3.99
CA ALA A 314 -13.44 3.75 -4.61
C ALA A 314 -14.96 3.99 -4.66
N THR A 315 -15.71 3.00 -5.18
CA THR A 315 -17.16 3.12 -5.34
C THR A 315 -17.89 3.12 -4.01
N ALA A 316 -17.53 2.24 -3.08
CA ALA A 316 -18.17 2.15 -1.78
C ALA A 316 -17.97 3.42 -0.94
N LEU A 317 -16.74 3.94 -0.88
CA LEU A 317 -16.45 5.16 -0.13
C LEU A 317 -17.07 6.40 -0.75
N PHE A 318 -17.03 6.54 -2.08
CA PHE A 318 -17.65 7.65 -2.79
C PHE A 318 -19.18 7.65 -2.59
N ALA A 319 -19.81 6.50 -2.73
CA ALA A 319 -21.26 6.35 -2.51
C ALA A 319 -21.65 6.59 -1.04
N ALA A 320 -20.90 6.03 -0.08
CA ALA A 320 -21.14 6.23 1.34
C ALA A 320 -20.99 7.71 1.73
N TRP A 321 -19.94 8.38 1.25
CA TRP A 321 -19.75 9.81 1.48
C TRP A 321 -20.93 10.63 0.95
N LEU A 322 -21.31 10.44 -0.31
CA LEU A 322 -22.44 11.18 -0.89
C LEU A 322 -23.76 10.91 -0.15
N ALA A 323 -24.04 9.66 0.20
CA ALA A 323 -25.25 9.31 0.91
C ALA A 323 -25.34 9.97 2.30
N ILE A 324 -24.24 9.93 3.06
CA ILE A 324 -24.20 10.50 4.42
C ILE A 324 -24.21 12.03 4.37
N ALA A 325 -23.48 12.64 3.42
CA ALA A 325 -23.47 14.10 3.26
C ALA A 325 -24.86 14.63 2.89
N ARG A 326 -25.57 13.99 1.93
CA ARG A 326 -26.95 14.36 1.57
C ARG A 326 -27.92 14.26 2.73
N ARG A 327 -27.83 13.18 3.54
CA ARG A 327 -28.69 13.03 4.74
C ARG A 327 -28.46 14.14 5.76
N ARG A 328 -27.21 14.60 5.94
CA ARG A 328 -26.90 15.70 6.85
C ARG A 328 -27.38 17.05 6.30
N GLU A 329 -27.22 17.31 5.01
CA GLU A 329 -27.79 18.53 4.40
C GLU A 329 -29.31 18.57 4.58
N ALA A 330 -30.02 17.48 4.32
CA ALA A 330 -31.47 17.38 4.51
C ALA A 330 -31.92 17.53 5.97
N ALA A 331 -31.11 17.13 6.95
CA ALA A 331 -31.42 17.28 8.38
C ALA A 331 -31.15 18.71 8.91
N THR A 332 -30.45 19.54 8.15
CA THR A 332 -30.12 20.92 8.52
C THR A 332 -30.88 21.99 7.72
N ALA A 333 -31.61 21.57 6.68
CA ALA A 333 -32.54 22.37 5.88
C ALA A 333 -33.93 22.37 6.46
#